data_152d4eda8e5f7f7faf83b3f4ca15a9f0
#
_entry.id   152d4eda8e5f7f7faf83b3f4ca15a9f0
#
_cell.length_a   1.000
_cell.length_b   1.000
_cell.length_c   1.000
_cell.angle_alpha   90.00
_cell.angle_beta   90.00
_cell.angle_gamma   90.00
#
_symmetry.space_group_name_H-M   'P 1'
#
loop_
_entity.id
_entity.type
_entity.pdbx_description
1 polymer ?
#
loop_
_entity_poly.entity_id
_entity_poly.type
_entity_poly.pdbx_seq_one_letter_code
_entity_poly.pdbx_strand_id
1 'polypeptide(L)' 'IALVRHQNGDWGGVTEQEWAENNRSLQNGRGVVHSLYLSGNCRLFRLETDLADSKTTIRWERESV' A
#
# COMPACT_ATOMS: atom_id res chain seq x y z
N ILE A 1 6.02 -12.10 -0.15
CA ILE A 1 5.55 -11.62 1.13
C ILE A 1 5.18 -10.14 1.01
N ALA A 2 3.98 -9.80 1.45
CA ALA A 2 3.38 -8.48 1.21
C ALA A 2 4.22 -7.32 1.74
N LEU A 3 4.74 -7.41 2.95
CA LEU A 3 5.50 -6.31 3.53
C LEU A 3 6.78 -6.03 2.75
N VAL A 4 7.47 -7.07 2.29
CA VAL A 4 8.68 -6.92 1.48
C VAL A 4 8.34 -6.27 0.14
N ARG A 5 7.24 -6.69 -0.50
CA ARG A 5 6.78 -6.09 -1.74
C ARG A 5 6.48 -4.61 -1.56
N HIS A 6 5.78 -4.27 -0.48
CA HIS A 6 5.42 -2.89 -0.15
C HIS A 6 6.67 -2.03 0.03
N GLN A 7 7.67 -2.53 0.77
CA GLN A 7 8.92 -1.81 1.01
C GLN A 7 9.75 -1.63 -0.27
N ASN A 8 9.59 -2.51 -1.23
CA ASN A 8 10.31 -2.44 -2.51
C ASN A 8 9.56 -1.65 -3.59
N GLY A 9 8.42 -1.05 -3.25
CA GLY A 9 7.64 -0.27 -4.21
C GLY A 9 6.75 -1.11 -5.11
N ASP A 10 6.51 -2.36 -4.73
CA ASP A 10 5.56 -3.22 -5.44
C ASP A 10 4.19 -3.07 -4.77
N TRP A 11 3.40 -2.15 -5.29
CA TRP A 11 2.15 -1.73 -4.66
C TRP A 11 0.98 -2.69 -4.88
N GLY A 12 1.17 -3.74 -5.69
CA GLY A 12 0.14 -4.74 -5.92
C GLY A 12 -1.02 -4.24 -6.76
N GLY A 13 -2.24 -4.39 -6.26
CA GLY A 13 -3.47 -4.12 -7.00
C GLY A 13 -4.01 -2.71 -6.93
N VAL A 14 -3.22 -1.73 -6.51
CA VAL A 14 -3.67 -0.34 -6.49
C VAL A 14 -3.89 0.19 -7.91
N THR A 15 -4.69 1.26 -8.03
CA THR A 15 -4.93 1.90 -9.32
C THR A 15 -3.67 2.58 -9.86
N GLU A 16 -3.67 2.89 -11.16
CA GLU A 16 -2.56 3.61 -11.77
C GLU A 16 -2.34 4.98 -11.10
N GLN A 17 -3.42 5.64 -10.73
CA GLN A 17 -3.35 6.92 -10.03
C GLN A 17 -2.67 6.75 -8.67
N GLU A 18 -3.07 5.74 -7.91
CA GLU A 18 -2.45 5.45 -6.61
C GLU A 18 -0.98 5.08 -6.76
N TRP A 19 -0.66 4.32 -7.80
CA TRP A 19 0.73 3.97 -8.10
C TRP A 19 1.58 5.22 -8.31
N ALA A 20 1.08 6.16 -9.12
CA ALA A 20 1.79 7.41 -9.39
C ALA A 20 1.92 8.27 -8.13
N GLU A 21 0.88 8.33 -7.32
CA GLU A 21 0.91 9.08 -6.06
C GLU A 21 1.91 8.48 -5.07
N ASN A 22 1.98 7.15 -4.99
CA ASN A 22 2.96 6.46 -4.15
C ASN A 22 4.39 6.83 -4.56
N ASN A 23 4.68 6.78 -5.84
CA ASN A 23 5.99 7.10 -6.34
C ASN A 23 6.36 8.56 -6.07
N ARG A 24 5.40 9.46 -6.18
CA ARG A 24 5.60 10.87 -5.87
C ARG A 24 5.90 11.06 -4.38
N SER A 25 5.14 10.37 -3.52
CA SER A 25 5.36 10.43 -2.07
C SER A 25 6.75 9.95 -1.70
N LEU A 26 7.21 8.85 -2.31
CA LEU A 26 8.55 8.34 -2.08
C LEU A 26 9.63 9.36 -2.48
N GLN A 27 9.46 10.02 -3.61
CA GLN A 27 10.40 11.04 -4.06
C GLN A 27 10.48 12.21 -3.09
N ASN A 28 9.34 12.59 -2.51
CA ASN A 28 9.26 13.71 -1.57
C ASN A 28 9.63 13.32 -0.14
N GLY A 29 9.69 12.02 0.16
CA GLY A 29 9.97 11.52 1.50
C GLY A 29 8.89 11.82 2.51
N ARG A 30 7.67 12.10 2.06
CA ARG A 30 6.53 12.40 2.93
C ARG A 30 5.22 12.00 2.28
N GLY A 31 4.18 11.91 3.10
CA GLY A 31 2.87 11.47 2.67
C GLY A 31 2.66 10.01 3.02
N VAL A 32 1.66 9.40 2.43
CA VAL A 32 1.29 8.02 2.72
C VAL A 32 1.35 7.21 1.43
N VAL A 33 1.99 6.04 1.49
CA VAL A 33 2.01 5.11 0.38
C VAL A 33 1.11 3.92 0.68
N HIS A 34 0.41 3.42 -0.33
CA HIS A 34 -0.58 2.37 -0.20
C HIS A 34 -0.25 1.20 -1.09
N SER A 35 -0.44 -0.02 -0.57
CA SER A 35 -0.38 -1.24 -1.35
C SER A 35 -1.66 -2.02 -1.15
N LEU A 36 -2.04 -2.83 -2.13
CA LEU A 36 -3.22 -3.67 -2.06
C LEU A 36 -2.84 -5.07 -2.51
N TYR A 37 -3.09 -6.05 -1.67
CA TYR A 37 -2.73 -7.43 -1.93
C TYR A 37 -3.90 -8.36 -1.67
N LEU A 38 -3.82 -9.54 -2.28
CA LEU A 38 -4.81 -10.60 -2.07
C LEU A 38 -4.21 -11.63 -1.11
N SER A 39 -4.93 -11.94 -0.05
CA SER A 39 -4.52 -12.98 0.90
C SER A 39 -4.82 -14.37 0.34
N GLY A 40 -4.31 -15.40 1.01
CA GLY A 40 -4.59 -16.78 0.65
C GLY A 40 -6.06 -17.17 0.71
N ASN A 41 -6.88 -16.40 1.42
CA ASN A 41 -8.33 -16.59 1.51
C ASN A 41 -9.10 -15.75 0.49
N CYS A 42 -8.43 -15.20 -0.50
CA CYS A 42 -9.01 -14.33 -1.52
C CYS A 42 -9.64 -13.06 -0.92
N ARG A 43 -9.11 -12.59 0.21
CA ARG A 43 -9.52 -11.32 0.81
C ARG A 43 -8.48 -10.27 0.53
N LEU A 44 -8.92 -9.10 0.13
CA LEU A 44 -8.02 -7.97 -0.11
C LEU A 44 -7.62 -7.34 1.21
N PHE A 45 -6.35 -6.97 1.32
CA PHE A 45 -5.87 -6.20 2.45
C PHE A 45 -4.95 -5.10 1.96
N ARG A 46 -4.87 -4.04 2.74
CA ARG A 46 -4.13 -2.83 2.38
C ARG A 46 -3.03 -2.58 3.39
N LEU A 47 -1.85 -2.25 2.88
CA LEU A 47 -0.74 -1.73 3.69
C LEU A 47 -0.65 -0.23 3.43
N GLU A 48 -0.55 0.54 4.49
CA GLU A 48 -0.35 1.99 4.39
C GLU A 48 0.84 2.38 5.24
N THR A 49 1.77 3.13 4.66
CA THR A 49 2.93 3.63 5.39
C THR A 49 2.92 5.15 5.38
N ASP A 50 2.93 5.73 6.57
CA ASP A 50 3.16 7.16 6.75
C ASP A 50 4.65 7.39 6.72
N LEU A 51 5.15 8.04 5.67
CA LEU A 51 6.59 8.21 5.47
C LEU A 51 7.21 9.15 6.50
N ALA A 52 6.45 10.12 6.98
CA ALA A 52 6.95 11.06 7.99
C ALA A 52 7.21 10.36 9.32
N ASP A 53 6.31 9.45 9.71
CA ASP A 53 6.40 8.73 10.98
C ASP A 53 7.04 7.36 10.85
N SER A 54 7.32 6.91 9.63
CA SER A 54 7.81 5.55 9.35
C SER A 54 6.91 4.47 9.95
N LYS A 55 5.61 4.70 9.92
CA LYS A 55 4.64 3.81 10.54
C LYS A 55 3.81 3.11 9.48
N THR A 56 3.76 1.78 9.56
CA THR A 56 3.00 0.94 8.63
C THR A 56 1.79 0.34 9.33
N THR A 57 0.65 0.44 8.69
CA THR A 57 -0.61 -0.11 9.18
C THR A 57 -1.15 -1.12 8.18
N ILE A 58 -1.68 -2.23 8.67
CA ILE A 58 -2.32 -3.26 7.86
C ILE A 58 -3.80 -3.25 8.17
N ARG A 59 -4.64 -3.22 7.14
CA ARG A 59 -6.09 -3.38 7.33
C ARG A 59 -6.71 -4.16 6.21
N TRP A 60 -7.80 -4.85 6.55
CA TRP A 60 -8.61 -5.53 5.57
C TRP A 60 -9.38 -4.52 4.74
N GLU A 61 -9.40 -4.75 3.43
CA GLU A 61 -10.24 -3.96 2.56
C GLU A 61 -11.69 -4.42 2.72
N ARG A 62 -12.60 -3.48 2.92
CA ARG A 62 -14.00 -3.82 3.01
C ARG A 62 -14.56 -4.16 1.66
N GLU A 63 -15.29 -5.26 1.59
CA GLU A 63 -16.06 -5.55 0.41
C GLU A 63 -17.23 -4.56 0.33
N SER A 64 -17.42 -3.99 -0.85
CA SER A 64 -18.62 -3.22 -1.12
C SER A 64 -19.78 -4.16 -1.23
N VAL A 65 -20.74 -3.96 -0.43
CA VAL A 65 -21.96 -4.77 -0.48
C VAL A 65 -22.99 -4.08 -1.32
#